data_61b0a8e5752b84b6d91b15c565673ee4
#
_entry.id   61b0a8e5752b84b6d91b15c565673ee4
#
_cell.length_a   1.000
_cell.length_b   1.000
_cell.length_c   1.000
_cell.angle_alpha   90.00
_cell.angle_beta   90.00
_cell.angle_gamma   90.00
#
_symmetry.space_group_name_H-M   'P 1'
#
loop_
_entity.id
_entity.type
_entity.pdbx_description
1 polymer ?
#
loop_
_entity_poly.entity_id
_entity_poly.type
_entity_poly.pdbx_seq_one_letter_code
_entity_poly.pdbx_strand_id
1 'polypeptide(L)'
;MNTVDTTSLAAADALEGLSEQPKSFGRLAWERFIHHRLALVGLIGLILIVASFFIGPMVNDYAFDKPDVLNRLQGPSREHWFGTDEIGRDLFVRTARGGRYSILIGLLSALVSTAVGTLIGATAGYFGKAIDAVIAQVINLVLVVPGLIVLSVFALNFGSNWWRLSLVLAALSWVRIARVARGVVLSIKEQDYVMA
;
A
#
# COMPACT_ATOMS: atom_id res chain seq x y z
N MET A 1 -11.29 64.10 -20.78
CA MET A 1 -11.11 63.40 -19.48
C MET A 1 -11.89 62.11 -19.60
N ASN A 2 -11.20 61.01 -20.05
CA ASN A 2 -11.87 59.72 -20.30
C ASN A 2 -12.06 59.00 -18.97
N THR A 3 -13.30 58.92 -18.53
CA THR A 3 -13.66 57.98 -17.46
C THR A 3 -13.56 56.57 -18.02
N VAL A 4 -12.44 55.91 -17.73
CA VAL A 4 -12.30 54.49 -18.02
C VAL A 4 -13.38 53.76 -17.22
N ASP A 5 -14.25 53.06 -17.94
CA ASP A 5 -15.41 52.38 -17.40
C ASP A 5 -14.96 51.23 -16.49
N THR A 6 -14.90 51.52 -15.20
CA THR A 6 -14.46 50.55 -14.16
C THR A 6 -15.35 49.28 -14.11
N THR A 7 -16.57 49.40 -14.64
CA THR A 7 -17.49 48.25 -14.78
C THR A 7 -17.07 47.28 -15.86
N SER A 8 -16.48 47.79 -16.97
CA SER A 8 -15.99 46.92 -18.05
C SER A 8 -14.73 46.15 -17.66
N LEU A 9 -13.84 46.75 -16.85
CA LEU A 9 -12.66 46.09 -16.32
C LEU A 9 -13.01 45.01 -15.29
N ALA A 10 -13.96 45.28 -14.40
CA ALA A 10 -14.45 44.31 -13.43
C ALA A 10 -15.16 43.10 -14.10
N ALA A 11 -15.89 43.36 -15.19
CA ALA A 11 -16.52 42.28 -15.97
C ALA A 11 -15.50 41.45 -16.75
N ALA A 12 -14.43 42.07 -17.27
CA ALA A 12 -13.34 41.35 -17.92
C ALA A 12 -12.55 40.46 -16.93
N ASP A 13 -12.21 40.97 -15.75
CA ASP A 13 -11.56 40.19 -14.67
C ASP A 13 -12.45 39.03 -14.19
N ALA A 14 -13.76 39.23 -14.08
CA ALA A 14 -14.70 38.16 -13.73
C ALA A 14 -14.79 37.09 -14.82
N LEU A 15 -14.72 37.45 -16.08
CA LEU A 15 -14.71 36.50 -17.21
C LEU A 15 -13.37 35.77 -17.36
N GLU A 16 -12.23 36.38 -17.05
CA GLU A 16 -10.93 35.71 -16.98
C GLU A 16 -10.89 34.69 -15.87
N GLY A 17 -11.46 34.98 -14.69
CA GLY A 17 -11.58 33.99 -13.60
C GLY A 17 -12.47 32.79 -13.92
N LEU A 18 -13.41 32.93 -14.87
CA LEU A 18 -14.28 31.83 -15.34
C LEU A 18 -13.64 31.00 -16.49
N SER A 19 -12.57 31.50 -17.11
CA SER A 19 -11.90 30.84 -18.24
C SER A 19 -10.82 29.82 -17.82
N GLU A 20 -10.45 29.78 -16.54
CA GLU A 20 -9.54 28.74 -16.06
C GLU A 20 -10.25 27.38 -16.10
N GLN A 21 -9.92 26.59 -17.10
CA GLN A 21 -10.39 25.20 -17.17
C GLN A 21 -10.00 24.47 -15.89
N PRO A 22 -10.93 23.79 -15.21
CA PRO A 22 -10.64 23.07 -13.97
C PRO A 22 -9.52 22.06 -14.21
N LYS A 23 -8.36 22.32 -13.61
CA LYS A 23 -7.22 21.40 -13.69
C LYS A 23 -7.65 20.05 -13.17
N SER A 24 -7.34 18.98 -13.90
CA SER A 24 -7.61 17.60 -13.45
C SER A 24 -7.04 17.37 -12.05
N PHE A 25 -7.78 16.68 -11.18
CA PHE A 25 -7.37 16.36 -9.81
C PHE A 25 -5.97 15.73 -9.75
N GLY A 26 -5.65 14.87 -10.72
CA GLY A 26 -4.33 14.23 -10.82
C GLY A 26 -3.20 15.23 -11.05
N ARG A 27 -3.44 16.25 -11.91
CA ARG A 27 -2.45 17.30 -12.18
C ARG A 27 -2.22 18.20 -10.96
N LEU A 28 -3.28 18.57 -10.25
CA LEU A 28 -3.18 19.34 -9.00
C LEU A 28 -2.44 18.57 -7.91
N ALA A 29 -2.75 17.27 -7.75
CA ALA A 29 -2.05 16.41 -6.79
C ALA A 29 -0.57 16.30 -7.14
N TRP A 30 -0.23 16.11 -8.41
CA TRP A 30 1.14 16.03 -8.88
C TRP A 30 1.92 17.33 -8.70
N GLU A 31 1.33 18.48 -9.07
CA GLU A 31 1.93 19.79 -8.85
C GLU A 31 2.20 20.04 -7.37
N ARG A 32 1.27 19.71 -6.47
CA ARG A 32 1.45 19.83 -5.01
C ARG A 32 2.54 18.90 -4.50
N PHE A 33 2.58 17.66 -5.01
CA PHE A 33 3.56 16.66 -4.60
C PHE A 33 4.99 17.09 -4.94
N ILE A 34 5.23 17.57 -6.16
CA ILE A 34 6.56 18.00 -6.61
C ILE A 34 7.06 19.22 -5.83
N HIS A 35 6.15 20.11 -5.42
CA HIS A 35 6.52 21.30 -4.64
C HIS A 35 6.73 20.99 -3.14
N HIS A 36 6.37 19.79 -2.69
CA HIS A 36 6.52 19.41 -1.29
C HIS A 36 7.87 18.71 -1.05
N ARG A 37 8.86 19.44 -0.57
CA ARG A 37 10.25 18.96 -0.38
C ARG A 37 10.35 17.66 0.42
N LEU A 38 9.60 17.55 1.53
CA LEU A 38 9.59 16.35 2.36
C LEU A 38 8.98 15.14 1.64
N ALA A 39 7.99 15.34 0.76
CA ALA A 39 7.43 14.25 -0.03
C ALA A 39 8.43 13.72 -1.05
N LEU A 40 9.22 14.60 -1.67
CA LEU A 40 10.30 14.20 -2.59
C LEU A 40 11.41 13.44 -1.86
N VAL A 41 11.85 13.93 -0.70
CA VAL A 41 12.86 13.23 0.12
C VAL A 41 12.35 11.85 0.54
N GLY A 42 11.09 11.76 0.98
CA GLY A 42 10.46 10.49 1.33
C GLY A 42 10.36 9.52 0.15
N LEU A 43 9.98 10.02 -1.04
CA LEU A 43 9.92 9.21 -2.25
C LEU A 43 11.30 8.69 -2.67
N ILE A 44 12.31 9.56 -2.66
CA ILE A 44 13.69 9.16 -2.99
C ILE A 44 14.18 8.11 -2.00
N GLY A 45 13.98 8.33 -0.69
CA GLY A 45 14.35 7.37 0.35
C GLY A 45 13.66 6.02 0.15
N LEU A 46 12.36 6.01 -0.15
CA LEU A 46 11.61 4.80 -0.46
C LEU A 46 12.16 4.07 -1.68
N ILE A 47 12.43 4.80 -2.77
CA ILE A 47 12.99 4.22 -4.00
C ILE A 47 14.37 3.60 -3.71
N LEU A 48 15.22 4.28 -2.96
CA LEU A 48 16.54 3.77 -2.60
C LEU A 48 16.46 2.49 -1.77
N ILE A 49 15.56 2.43 -0.79
CA ILE A 49 15.33 1.24 0.04
C ILE A 49 14.82 0.08 -0.83
N VAL A 50 13.79 0.31 -1.65
CA VAL A 50 13.26 -0.71 -2.54
C VAL A 50 14.32 -1.17 -3.53
N ALA A 51 15.04 -0.25 -4.15
CA ALA A 51 16.13 -0.57 -5.08
C ALA A 51 17.22 -1.42 -4.40
N SER A 52 17.61 -1.10 -3.16
CA SER A 52 18.60 -1.88 -2.42
C SER A 52 18.16 -3.33 -2.19
N PHE A 53 16.87 -3.58 -1.97
CA PHE A 53 16.34 -4.93 -1.77
C PHE A 53 16.29 -5.76 -3.07
N PHE A 54 16.10 -5.11 -4.22
CA PHE A 54 16.04 -5.81 -5.50
C PHE A 54 17.39 -5.91 -6.20
N ILE A 55 18.20 -4.87 -6.11
CA ILE A 55 19.52 -4.78 -6.78
C ILE A 55 20.64 -5.35 -5.90
N GLY A 56 20.57 -5.11 -4.58
CA GLY A 56 21.62 -5.51 -3.63
C GLY A 56 22.07 -6.97 -3.75
N PRO A 57 21.14 -7.95 -3.81
CA PRO A 57 21.51 -9.35 -4.02
C PRO A 57 22.11 -9.68 -5.39
N MET A 58 22.04 -8.77 -6.36
CA MET A 58 22.61 -8.95 -7.69
C MET A 58 24.05 -8.41 -7.79
N VAL A 59 24.39 -7.47 -6.92
CA VAL A 59 25.72 -6.82 -6.88
C VAL A 59 26.68 -7.58 -5.98
N ASN A 60 26.15 -8.43 -5.10
CA ASN A 60 26.93 -9.15 -4.11
C ASN A 60 26.86 -10.66 -4.39
N ASP A 61 28.01 -11.29 -4.62
CA ASP A 61 28.13 -12.72 -4.97
C ASP A 61 27.91 -13.67 -3.77
N TYR A 62 27.67 -13.14 -2.58
CA TYR A 62 27.44 -13.98 -1.39
C TYR A 62 26.06 -14.66 -1.45
N ALA A 63 26.07 -15.98 -1.29
CA ALA A 63 24.83 -16.74 -1.17
C ALA A 63 24.19 -16.50 0.19
N PHE A 64 22.87 -16.19 0.19
CA PHE A 64 22.12 -15.85 1.41
C PHE A 64 22.03 -16.96 2.45
N ASP A 65 22.22 -18.23 2.04
CA ASP A 65 22.02 -19.45 2.82
C ASP A 65 23.30 -20.23 3.09
N LYS A 66 24.42 -19.89 2.43
CA LYS A 66 25.70 -20.59 2.65
C LYS A 66 26.38 -20.09 3.92
N PRO A 67 26.61 -20.97 4.91
CA PRO A 67 27.40 -20.63 6.08
C PRO A 67 28.89 -20.50 5.70
N ASP A 68 29.53 -19.49 6.28
CA ASP A 68 31.00 -19.32 6.23
C ASP A 68 31.54 -19.24 7.66
N VAL A 69 31.87 -20.38 8.21
CA VAL A 69 32.27 -20.52 9.62
C VAL A 69 33.54 -19.75 9.95
N LEU A 70 34.38 -19.46 8.93
CA LEU A 70 35.62 -18.70 9.11
C LEU A 70 35.34 -17.21 9.30
N ASN A 71 34.27 -16.70 8.72
CA ASN A 71 33.89 -15.30 8.76
C ASN A 71 32.69 -15.02 9.69
N ARG A 72 32.64 -15.70 10.84
CA ARG A 72 31.57 -15.54 11.83
C ARG A 72 31.67 -14.23 12.61
N LEU A 73 30.52 -13.59 12.88
CA LEU A 73 30.38 -12.41 13.73
C LEU A 73 31.34 -11.27 13.36
N GLN A 74 31.66 -11.13 12.08
CA GLN A 74 32.46 -10.00 11.59
C GLN A 74 31.63 -8.72 11.61
N GLY A 75 32.25 -7.63 12.02
CA GLY A 75 31.66 -6.29 11.92
C GLY A 75 31.52 -5.81 10.47
N PRO A 76 30.80 -4.70 10.25
CA PRO A 76 30.65 -4.09 8.93
C PRO A 76 32.02 -3.81 8.27
N SER A 77 32.17 -4.23 7.02
CA SER A 77 33.39 -4.09 6.22
C SER A 77 33.04 -3.77 4.76
N ARG A 78 34.06 -3.58 3.92
CA ARG A 78 33.87 -3.42 2.46
C ARG A 78 33.35 -4.70 1.80
N GLU A 79 33.69 -5.86 2.35
CA GLU A 79 33.24 -7.16 1.86
C GLU A 79 31.86 -7.51 2.42
N HIS A 80 31.61 -7.25 3.70
CA HIS A 80 30.35 -7.49 4.40
C HIS A 80 29.77 -6.17 4.92
N TRP A 81 28.96 -5.49 4.13
CA TRP A 81 28.45 -4.14 4.46
C TRP A 81 27.73 -4.04 5.79
N PHE A 82 26.98 -5.07 6.17
CA PHE A 82 26.30 -5.15 7.46
C PHE A 82 26.95 -6.17 8.42
N GLY A 83 28.15 -6.68 8.05
CA GLY A 83 28.82 -7.74 8.76
C GLY A 83 28.17 -9.10 8.52
N THR A 84 28.55 -10.09 9.36
CA THR A 84 28.10 -11.47 9.25
C THR A 84 27.39 -11.95 10.52
N ASP A 85 26.53 -12.97 10.39
CA ASP A 85 25.81 -13.57 11.51
C ASP A 85 26.63 -14.65 12.25
N GLU A 86 25.96 -15.33 13.20
CA GLU A 86 26.58 -16.38 14.05
C GLU A 86 27.15 -17.56 13.26
N ILE A 87 26.76 -17.78 12.03
CA ILE A 87 27.26 -18.84 11.16
C ILE A 87 27.98 -18.30 9.92
N GLY A 88 28.30 -17.00 9.91
CA GLY A 88 29.12 -16.35 8.87
C GLY A 88 28.35 -15.94 7.61
N ARG A 89 27.02 -15.90 7.62
CA ARG A 89 26.25 -15.46 6.45
C ARG A 89 26.19 -13.93 6.38
N ASP A 90 26.27 -13.39 5.18
CA ASP A 90 26.23 -11.93 4.95
C ASP A 90 24.86 -11.34 5.35
N LEU A 91 24.88 -10.39 6.29
CA LEU A 91 23.65 -9.76 6.82
C LEU A 91 23.02 -8.81 5.82
N PHE A 92 23.78 -8.15 4.93
CA PHE A 92 23.21 -7.26 3.92
C PHE A 92 22.38 -8.06 2.90
N VAL A 93 22.93 -9.14 2.36
CA VAL A 93 22.22 -9.98 1.38
C VAL A 93 20.97 -10.61 2.00
N ARG A 94 21.06 -11.04 3.26
CA ARG A 94 19.90 -11.58 3.99
C ARG A 94 18.81 -10.53 4.22
N THR A 95 19.20 -9.32 4.64
CA THR A 95 18.28 -8.20 4.86
C THR A 95 17.62 -7.78 3.54
N ALA A 96 18.40 -7.65 2.47
CA ALA A 96 17.87 -7.30 1.17
C ALA A 96 16.87 -8.35 0.65
N ARG A 97 17.18 -9.63 0.79
CA ARG A 97 16.27 -10.71 0.37
C ARG A 97 15.00 -10.77 1.22
N GLY A 98 15.15 -10.62 2.54
CA GLY A 98 13.99 -10.51 3.46
C GLY A 98 13.11 -9.31 3.12
N GLY A 99 13.68 -8.14 2.87
CA GLY A 99 12.98 -6.93 2.46
C GLY A 99 12.23 -7.09 1.14
N ARG A 100 12.85 -7.74 0.14
CA ARG A 100 12.20 -8.07 -1.13
C ARG A 100 10.94 -8.91 -0.91
N TYR A 101 11.02 -9.99 -0.12
CA TYR A 101 9.85 -10.82 0.18
C TYR A 101 8.80 -10.07 0.98
N SER A 102 9.19 -9.23 1.94
CA SER A 102 8.26 -8.41 2.72
C SER A 102 7.46 -7.47 1.82
N ILE A 103 8.11 -6.81 0.85
CA ILE A 103 7.44 -5.92 -0.12
C ILE A 103 6.49 -6.72 -1.02
N LEU A 104 6.92 -7.86 -1.57
CA LEU A 104 6.09 -8.70 -2.43
C LEU A 104 4.86 -9.22 -1.69
N ILE A 105 5.05 -9.73 -0.47
CA ILE A 105 3.95 -10.21 0.37
C ILE A 105 2.99 -9.08 0.70
N GLY A 106 3.50 -7.94 1.15
CA GLY A 106 2.69 -6.77 1.51
C GLY A 106 1.89 -6.24 0.33
N LEU A 107 2.53 -6.07 -0.83
CA LEU A 107 1.90 -5.54 -2.04
C LEU A 107 0.80 -6.48 -2.56
N LEU A 108 1.10 -7.77 -2.71
CA LEU A 108 0.12 -8.75 -3.19
C LEU A 108 -1.06 -8.88 -2.22
N SER A 109 -0.79 -8.96 -0.90
CA SER A 109 -1.84 -9.01 0.11
C SER A 109 -2.72 -7.76 0.08
N ALA A 110 -2.13 -6.57 -0.04
CA ALA A 110 -2.86 -5.31 -0.11
C ALA A 110 -3.74 -5.23 -1.36
N LEU A 111 -3.21 -5.58 -2.53
CA LEU A 111 -3.96 -5.57 -3.79
C LEU A 111 -5.16 -6.52 -3.73
N VAL A 112 -4.93 -7.77 -3.34
CA VAL A 112 -5.99 -8.79 -3.29
C VAL A 112 -7.02 -8.43 -2.22
N SER A 113 -6.60 -8.07 -1.01
CA SER A 113 -7.53 -7.73 0.07
C SER A 113 -8.34 -6.47 -0.24
N THR A 114 -7.74 -5.48 -0.91
CA THR A 114 -8.45 -4.26 -1.32
C THR A 114 -9.48 -4.57 -2.40
N ALA A 115 -9.12 -5.32 -3.43
CA ALA A 115 -10.05 -5.69 -4.48
C ALA A 115 -11.24 -6.50 -3.93
N VAL A 116 -10.96 -7.58 -3.21
CA VAL A 116 -12.00 -8.46 -2.64
C VAL A 116 -12.84 -7.72 -1.59
N GLY A 117 -12.18 -7.01 -0.66
CA GLY A 117 -12.86 -6.27 0.40
C GLY A 117 -13.76 -5.16 -0.14
N THR A 118 -13.29 -4.40 -1.12
CA THR A 118 -14.09 -3.34 -1.75
C THR A 118 -15.28 -3.92 -2.49
N LEU A 119 -15.12 -4.98 -3.27
CA LEU A 119 -16.23 -5.63 -3.97
C LEU A 119 -17.29 -6.15 -3.01
N ILE A 120 -16.88 -6.89 -1.98
CA ILE A 120 -17.81 -7.46 -1.00
C ILE A 120 -18.47 -6.36 -0.16
N GLY A 121 -17.70 -5.38 0.31
CA GLY A 121 -18.21 -4.27 1.09
C GLY A 121 -19.18 -3.38 0.32
N ALA A 122 -18.83 -3.06 -0.94
CA ALA A 122 -19.70 -2.29 -1.81
C ALA A 122 -21.01 -3.03 -2.11
N THR A 123 -20.94 -4.33 -2.37
CA THR A 123 -22.13 -5.19 -2.56
C THR A 123 -23.03 -5.17 -1.33
N ALA A 124 -22.46 -5.33 -0.13
CA ALA A 124 -23.21 -5.26 1.12
C ALA A 124 -23.92 -3.91 1.31
N GLY A 125 -23.19 -2.80 1.10
CA GLY A 125 -23.75 -1.44 1.24
C GLY A 125 -24.82 -1.13 0.19
N TYR A 126 -24.60 -1.57 -1.07
CA TYR A 126 -25.53 -1.32 -2.17
C TYR A 126 -26.86 -2.06 -2.02
N PHE A 127 -26.84 -3.38 -1.85
CA PHE A 127 -28.06 -4.18 -1.74
C PHE A 127 -28.73 -4.06 -0.37
N GLY A 128 -27.96 -3.90 0.71
CA GLY A 128 -28.50 -3.76 2.08
C GLY A 128 -29.26 -4.98 2.57
N LYS A 129 -30.17 -4.76 3.54
CA LYS A 129 -31.09 -5.78 4.09
C LYS A 129 -30.43 -7.15 4.37
N ALA A 130 -30.94 -8.22 3.78
CA ALA A 130 -30.49 -9.59 4.03
C ALA A 130 -29.05 -9.84 3.56
N ILE A 131 -28.64 -9.29 2.41
CA ILE A 131 -27.26 -9.43 1.88
C ILE A 131 -26.26 -8.78 2.83
N ASP A 132 -26.58 -7.59 3.30
CA ASP A 132 -25.78 -6.86 4.26
C ASP A 132 -25.65 -7.63 5.60
N ALA A 133 -26.75 -8.17 6.11
CA ALA A 133 -26.75 -8.95 7.36
C ALA A 133 -25.86 -10.20 7.24
N VAL A 134 -25.95 -10.93 6.12
CA VAL A 134 -25.12 -12.13 5.89
C VAL A 134 -23.63 -11.77 5.80
N ILE A 135 -23.29 -10.74 5.00
CA ILE A 135 -21.90 -10.32 4.84
C ILE A 135 -21.34 -9.79 6.17
N ALA A 136 -22.11 -9.02 6.93
CA ALA A 136 -21.70 -8.54 8.25
C ALA A 136 -21.45 -9.70 9.22
N GLN A 137 -22.25 -10.76 9.18
CA GLN A 137 -22.04 -11.95 10.00
C GLN A 137 -20.77 -12.69 9.62
N VAL A 138 -20.48 -12.86 8.32
CA VAL A 138 -19.23 -13.46 7.84
C VAL A 138 -18.03 -12.64 8.27
N ILE A 139 -18.09 -11.31 8.15
CA ILE A 139 -17.03 -10.40 8.60
C ILE A 139 -16.77 -10.59 10.11
N ASN A 140 -17.84 -10.66 10.92
CA ASN A 140 -17.70 -10.85 12.36
C ASN A 140 -17.07 -12.22 12.70
N LEU A 141 -17.44 -13.28 12.02
CA LEU A 141 -16.84 -14.61 12.20
C LEU A 141 -15.35 -14.61 11.90
N VAL A 142 -14.95 -14.01 10.78
CA VAL A 142 -13.52 -13.94 10.41
C VAL A 142 -12.71 -13.13 11.41
N LEU A 143 -13.28 -12.07 11.98
CA LEU A 143 -12.58 -11.20 12.95
C LEU A 143 -12.35 -11.86 14.31
N VAL A 144 -13.13 -12.87 14.68
CA VAL A 144 -12.92 -13.64 15.92
C VAL A 144 -11.70 -14.58 15.79
N VAL A 145 -11.36 -14.96 14.56
CA VAL A 145 -10.26 -15.91 14.33
C VAL A 145 -8.91 -15.22 14.53
N PRO A 146 -8.05 -15.73 15.40
CA PRO A 146 -6.71 -15.15 15.59
C PRO A 146 -5.84 -15.37 14.35
N GLY A 147 -5.64 -14.31 13.57
CA GLY A 147 -4.97 -14.38 12.28
C GLY A 147 -3.55 -14.97 12.31
N LEU A 148 -2.79 -14.73 13.38
CA LEU A 148 -1.45 -15.33 13.54
C LEU A 148 -1.49 -16.84 13.68
N ILE A 149 -2.51 -17.40 14.34
CA ILE A 149 -2.69 -18.84 14.48
C ILE A 149 -2.97 -19.46 13.11
N VAL A 150 -3.91 -18.86 12.34
CA VAL A 150 -4.21 -19.33 10.98
C VAL A 150 -2.98 -19.28 10.10
N LEU A 151 -2.22 -18.17 10.12
CA LEU A 151 -1.01 -18.04 9.33
C LEU A 151 0.04 -19.10 9.70
N SER A 152 0.25 -19.36 11.00
CA SER A 152 1.21 -20.34 11.49
C SER A 152 0.82 -21.76 11.09
N VAL A 153 -0.43 -22.14 11.29
CA VAL A 153 -0.95 -23.47 10.90
C VAL A 153 -0.85 -23.66 9.38
N PHE A 154 -1.19 -22.62 8.62
CA PHE A 154 -1.07 -22.68 7.16
C PHE A 154 0.38 -22.83 6.71
N ALA A 155 1.32 -22.06 7.27
CA ALA A 155 2.73 -22.12 6.94
C ALA A 155 3.33 -23.50 7.24
N LEU A 156 2.93 -24.14 8.35
CA LEU A 156 3.40 -25.48 8.74
C LEU A 156 2.91 -26.56 7.78
N ASN A 157 1.65 -26.50 7.32
CA ASN A 157 1.06 -27.56 6.50
C ASN A 157 1.31 -27.38 4.99
N PHE A 158 1.35 -26.14 4.50
CA PHE A 158 1.41 -25.83 3.06
C PHE A 158 2.72 -25.17 2.65
N GLY A 159 3.63 -24.96 3.60
CA GLY A 159 4.91 -24.28 3.40
C GLY A 159 4.79 -22.75 3.35
N SER A 160 5.94 -22.10 3.52
CA SER A 160 6.06 -20.64 3.67
C SER A 160 6.42 -19.92 2.36
N ASN A 161 5.91 -20.37 1.23
CA ASN A 161 6.14 -19.67 -0.04
C ASN A 161 5.48 -18.29 -0.01
N TRP A 162 6.19 -17.24 -0.47
CA TRP A 162 5.78 -15.86 -0.35
C TRP A 162 4.37 -15.56 -0.91
N TRP A 163 4.02 -16.11 -2.07
CA TRP A 163 2.70 -15.90 -2.68
C TRP A 163 1.56 -16.58 -1.90
N ARG A 164 1.82 -17.77 -1.32
CA ARG A 164 0.84 -18.47 -0.47
C ARG A 164 0.57 -17.69 0.81
N LEU A 165 1.64 -17.20 1.46
CA LEU A 165 1.50 -16.34 2.64
C LEU A 165 0.75 -15.05 2.31
N SER A 166 0.98 -14.45 1.15
CA SER A 166 0.25 -13.27 0.69
C SER A 166 -1.24 -13.52 0.57
N LEU A 167 -1.65 -14.66 0.00
CA LEU A 167 -3.06 -15.01 -0.14
C LEU A 167 -3.74 -15.26 1.21
N VAL A 168 -3.06 -15.91 2.15
CA VAL A 168 -3.60 -16.10 3.51
C VAL A 168 -3.76 -14.77 4.22
N LEU A 169 -2.78 -13.89 4.13
CA LEU A 169 -2.88 -12.54 4.69
C LEU A 169 -3.99 -11.74 4.03
N ALA A 170 -4.17 -11.83 2.72
CA ALA A 170 -5.27 -11.19 2.02
C ALA A 170 -6.63 -11.75 2.49
N ALA A 171 -6.73 -13.08 2.64
CA ALA A 171 -7.94 -13.75 3.12
C ALA A 171 -8.32 -13.38 4.56
N LEU A 172 -7.38 -12.89 5.35
CA LEU A 172 -7.64 -12.37 6.70
C LEU A 172 -7.88 -10.86 6.72
N SER A 173 -7.34 -10.12 5.76
CA SER A 173 -7.33 -8.65 5.77
C SER A 173 -8.53 -8.01 5.05
N TRP A 174 -9.14 -8.69 4.08
CA TRP A 174 -10.27 -8.17 3.28
C TRP A 174 -11.45 -7.69 4.13
N VAL A 175 -11.71 -8.31 5.27
CA VAL A 175 -12.84 -7.99 6.14
C VAL A 175 -12.81 -6.56 6.68
N ARG A 176 -11.60 -6.04 6.97
CA ARG A 176 -11.43 -4.65 7.42
C ARG A 176 -11.78 -3.67 6.31
N ILE A 177 -11.32 -3.95 5.09
CA ILE A 177 -11.56 -3.13 3.90
C ILE A 177 -13.04 -3.19 3.53
N ALA A 178 -13.65 -4.38 3.57
CA ALA A 178 -15.07 -4.56 3.31
C ALA A 178 -15.94 -3.72 4.27
N ARG A 179 -15.58 -3.66 5.55
CA ARG A 179 -16.30 -2.84 6.54
C ARG A 179 -16.22 -1.35 6.20
N VAL A 180 -15.04 -0.85 5.81
CA VAL A 180 -14.87 0.55 5.40
C VAL A 180 -15.64 0.85 4.12
N ALA A 181 -15.47 0.02 3.09
CA ALA A 181 -16.16 0.17 1.81
C ALA A 181 -17.68 0.16 1.96
N ARG A 182 -18.21 -0.77 2.78
CA ARG A 182 -19.64 -0.81 3.13
C ARG A 182 -20.12 0.50 3.75
N GLY A 183 -19.38 1.03 4.74
CA GLY A 183 -19.73 2.30 5.40
C GLY A 183 -19.77 3.47 4.42
N VAL A 184 -18.79 3.56 3.51
CA VAL A 184 -18.75 4.61 2.47
C VAL A 184 -19.95 4.48 1.53
N VAL A 185 -20.28 3.28 1.05
CA VAL A 185 -21.41 3.08 0.14
C VAL A 185 -22.75 3.43 0.81
N LEU A 186 -22.94 3.06 2.08
CA LEU A 186 -24.14 3.44 2.84
C LEU A 186 -24.27 4.96 2.96
N SER A 187 -23.18 5.66 3.30
CA SER A 187 -23.18 7.13 3.43
C SER A 187 -23.46 7.85 2.10
N ILE A 188 -22.96 7.32 0.97
CA ILE A 188 -23.21 7.90 -0.35
C ILE A 188 -24.66 7.64 -0.78
N LYS A 189 -25.20 6.46 -0.48
CA LYS A 189 -26.57 6.09 -0.86
C LYS A 189 -27.64 6.99 -0.22
N GLU A 190 -27.35 7.57 0.94
CA GLU A 190 -28.24 8.49 1.66
C GLU A 190 -28.15 9.95 1.18
N GLN A 191 -27.28 10.25 0.19
CA GLN A 191 -27.14 11.60 -0.34
C GLN A 191 -28.26 11.91 -1.35
N ASP A 192 -28.82 13.12 -1.26
CA ASP A 192 -29.95 13.58 -2.08
C ASP A 192 -29.71 13.46 -3.59
N TYR A 193 -28.47 13.65 -4.05
CA TYR A 193 -28.10 13.56 -5.47
C TYR A 193 -28.06 12.11 -6.02
N VAL A 194 -28.14 11.11 -5.15
CA VAL A 194 -28.21 9.69 -5.53
C VAL A 194 -29.66 9.22 -5.56
N MET A 195 -30.54 9.89 -4.80
CA MET A 195 -31.97 9.58 -4.73
C MET A 195 -32.81 10.32 -5.78
N ALA A 196 -32.23 11.29 -6.48
CA ALA A 196 -32.86 12.05 -7.56
C ALA A 196 -32.74 11.31 -8.90
#